data_c563a49ca2e0786605aa995be5438d93
#
_entry.id   c563a49ca2e0786605aa995be5438d93
#
_cell.length_a   1.000
_cell.length_b   1.000
_cell.length_c   1.000
_cell.angle_alpha   90.00
_cell.angle_beta   90.00
_cell.angle_gamma   90.00
#
_symmetry.space_group_name_H-M   'P 1'
#
loop_
_entity.id
_entity.type
_entity.pdbx_description
1 polymer ?
#
loop_
_entity_poly.entity_id
_entity_poly.type
_entity_poly.pdbx_seq_one_letter_code
_entity_poly.pdbx_strand_id
1 'polypeptide(L)'
;MIQVFSNMKHPVGLRGIILQQNQRAAKMKKNCWVYIVKNEQDEIIIGFSLEMDKKFIEISTRKGKLSYLRPFEEPFDGLAHKHLLDSLSKDTINLLVRRNREQTEIYKEVFQKTQ
;
A
#
# COMPACT_ATOMS: atom_id res chain seq x y z
N MET A 1 -4.29 27.58 -17.01
CA MET A 1 -3.57 27.90 -16.44
C MET A 1 -3.05 27.51 -16.11
N ILE A 2 -3.42 27.32 -16.51
CA ILE A 2 -2.65 27.46 -16.04
C ILE A 2 -2.24 26.94 -15.80
N GLN A 3 -2.57 26.84 -16.05
CA GLN A 3 -1.83 26.88 -15.54
C GLN A 3 -1.40 26.39 -15.25
N VAL A 4 -1.85 26.39 -15.80
CA VAL A 4 -1.12 26.46 -15.21
C VAL A 4 -0.63 25.96 -15.04
N PHE A 5 -0.49 25.98 -15.67
CA PHE A 5 0.32 26.00 -15.21
C PHE A 5 0.55 25.63 -14.89
N SER A 6 -0.03 25.51 -15.47
CA SER A 6 0.51 25.81 -14.89
C SER A 6 0.97 25.63 -14.53
N ASN A 7 0.85 25.61 -15.00
CA ASN A 7 1.46 25.95 -14.39
C ASN A 7 1.68 25.80 -13.88
N MET A 8 1.25 25.62 -14.03
CA MET A 8 1.50 26.00 -13.34
C MET A 8 1.64 25.93 -12.81
N LYS A 9 0.99 25.62 -13.01
CA LYS A 9 1.20 25.99 -12.35
C LYS A 9 1.15 25.95 -11.80
N HIS A 10 0.88 26.13 -12.18
CA HIS A 10 1.02 26.48 -11.40
C HIS A 10 0.82 26.38 -10.91
N PRO A 11 -0.01 26.21 -10.89
CA PRO A 11 0.03 26.65 -10.22
C PRO A 11 0.04 26.46 -9.75
N VAL A 12 -0.54 26.38 -9.94
CA VAL A 12 -0.54 26.62 -9.12
C VAL A 12 -0.58 26.53 -8.56
N GLY A 13 -0.97 26.46 -8.57
CA GLY A 13 -0.97 26.70 -7.83
C GLY A 13 -1.44 26.56 -7.41
N LEU A 14 -2.06 26.65 -7.40
CA LEU A 14 -2.37 26.66 -6.77
C LEU A 14 -2.84 26.25 -6.61
N ARG A 15 -3.44 26.49 -6.71
CA ARG A 15 -3.64 26.12 -6.43
C ARG A 15 -3.67 25.43 -5.85
N GLY A 16 -4.03 25.49 -6.11
CA GLY A 16 -3.63 24.17 -5.84
C GLY A 16 -3.54 23.75 -4.49
N ILE A 17 -3.55 24.48 -3.72
CA ILE A 17 -3.25 24.08 -2.41
C ILE A 17 -4.44 23.66 -1.66
N ILE A 18 -5.49 24.29 -1.89
CA ILE A 18 -6.68 23.94 -1.22
C ILE A 18 -7.12 22.56 -1.48
N LEU A 19 -6.85 22.13 -2.68
CA LEU A 19 -7.23 20.79 -3.06
C LEU A 19 -6.48 19.75 -2.29
N GLN A 20 -5.44 20.16 -1.61
CA GLN A 20 -4.62 19.18 -0.97
C GLN A 20 -5.33 18.37 0.07
N GLN A 21 -6.27 18.96 0.78
CA GLN A 21 -6.96 18.19 1.76
C GLN A 21 -7.85 17.17 1.16
N ASN A 22 -8.54 17.54 0.12
CA ASN A 22 -9.37 16.56 -0.55
C ASN A 22 -8.52 15.51 -1.20
N GLN A 23 -7.35 15.90 -1.65
CA GLN A 23 -6.48 14.96 -2.27
C GLN A 23 -5.95 13.95 -1.30
N ARG A 24 -5.75 14.34 -0.07
CA ARG A 24 -5.30 13.38 0.90
C ARG A 24 -6.35 12.32 1.13
N ALA A 25 -7.58 12.74 1.25
CA ALA A 25 -8.65 11.78 1.41
C ALA A 25 -8.71 10.85 0.22
N ALA A 26 -8.54 11.40 -0.97
CA ALA A 26 -8.56 10.58 -2.16
C ALA A 26 -7.40 9.61 -2.19
N LYS A 27 -6.24 10.05 -1.71
CA LYS A 27 -5.09 9.18 -1.73
C LYS A 27 -5.24 8.02 -0.78
N MET A 28 -6.04 8.17 0.24
CA MET A 28 -6.26 7.06 1.14
C MET A 28 -7.08 5.98 0.48
N LYS A 29 -7.67 6.28 -0.65
CA LYS A 29 -8.45 5.30 -1.38
C LYS A 29 -7.63 4.68 -2.47
N LYS A 30 -6.56 4.05 -2.09
CA LYS A 30 -5.79 3.32 -3.07
C LYS A 30 -6.64 2.18 -3.59
N ASN A 31 -6.50 1.91 -4.87
CA ASN A 31 -7.33 0.91 -5.51
C ASN A 31 -6.98 -0.50 -5.10
N CYS A 32 -5.74 -0.75 -4.78
CA CYS A 32 -5.36 -2.10 -4.44
C CYS A 32 -4.07 -2.13 -3.64
N TRP A 33 -3.82 -3.28 -3.03
CA TRP A 33 -2.67 -3.48 -2.17
C TRP A 33 -2.07 -4.84 -2.40
N VAL A 34 -0.75 -4.92 -2.30
CA VAL A 34 -0.04 -6.20 -2.28
C VAL A 34 0.51 -6.35 -0.87
N TYR A 35 0.38 -7.54 -0.31
CA TYR A 35 0.79 -7.77 1.06
C TYR A 35 1.48 -9.11 1.21
N ILE A 36 2.26 -9.22 2.28
CA ILE A 36 2.90 -10.48 2.65
C ILE A 36 2.56 -10.73 4.10
N VAL A 37 2.04 -11.93 4.37
CA VAL A 37 1.70 -12.35 5.71
C VAL A 37 2.57 -13.54 6.08
N LYS A 38 3.07 -13.54 7.31
CA LYS A 38 3.77 -14.70 7.85
C LYS A 38 2.87 -15.33 8.89
N ASN A 39 2.68 -16.63 8.81
CA ASN A 39 1.87 -17.33 9.79
C ASN A 39 2.75 -17.82 10.95
N GLU A 40 2.16 -18.57 11.85
CA GLU A 40 2.87 -19.02 13.03
C GLU A 40 3.99 -19.99 12.70
N GLN A 41 3.88 -20.67 11.57
CA GLN A 41 4.93 -21.59 11.13
C GLN A 41 5.98 -20.87 10.27
N ASP A 42 5.91 -19.55 10.22
CA ASP A 42 6.85 -18.72 9.46
C ASP A 42 6.73 -18.95 7.96
N GLU A 43 5.59 -19.43 7.52
CA GLU A 43 5.30 -19.56 6.10
C GLU A 43 4.90 -18.21 5.54
N ILE A 44 5.28 -17.98 4.29
CA ILE A 44 5.05 -16.70 3.63
C ILE A 44 3.86 -16.82 2.69
N ILE A 45 2.90 -15.92 2.85
CA ILE A 45 1.72 -15.86 2.00
C ILE A 45 1.70 -14.49 1.34
N ILE A 46 1.71 -14.49 0.01
CA ILE A 46 1.72 -13.25 -0.77
C ILE A 46 0.33 -13.06 -1.35
N GLY A 47 -0.26 -11.89 -1.16
CA GLY A 47 -1.61 -11.66 -1.61
C GLY A 47 -1.81 -10.30 -2.26
N PHE A 48 -2.96 -10.16 -2.88
CA PHE A 48 -3.39 -8.96 -3.55
C PHE A 48 -4.83 -8.70 -3.12
N SER A 49 -5.16 -7.46 -2.78
CA SER A 49 -6.52 -7.17 -2.32
C SER A 49 -6.99 -5.83 -2.83
N LEU A 50 -8.25 -5.78 -3.23
CA LEU A 50 -8.93 -4.55 -3.59
C LEU A 50 -9.65 -3.96 -2.38
N GLU A 51 -9.76 -4.73 -1.29
CA GLU A 51 -10.42 -4.28 -0.08
C GLU A 51 -9.52 -4.57 1.11
N MET A 52 -8.44 -3.83 1.20
CA MET A 52 -7.42 -4.11 2.21
C MET A 52 -7.92 -3.90 3.63
N ASP A 53 -8.86 -2.99 3.84
CA ASP A 53 -9.42 -2.79 5.17
C ASP A 53 -10.04 -4.07 5.70
N LYS A 54 -10.80 -4.77 4.86
CA LYS A 54 -11.39 -6.04 5.26
C LYS A 54 -10.34 -7.12 5.41
N LYS A 55 -9.39 -7.12 4.51
CA LYS A 55 -8.33 -8.13 4.56
C LYS A 55 -7.46 -7.95 5.79
N PHE A 56 -7.23 -6.72 6.21
CA PHE A 56 -6.44 -6.43 7.40
C PHE A 56 -7.08 -7.05 8.64
N ILE A 57 -8.39 -6.91 8.75
CA ILE A 57 -9.13 -7.49 9.86
C ILE A 57 -9.03 -9.02 9.83
N GLU A 58 -9.19 -9.59 8.66
CA GLU A 58 -9.11 -11.02 8.50
C GLU A 58 -7.74 -11.56 8.92
N ILE A 59 -6.68 -10.90 8.49
CA ILE A 59 -5.32 -11.30 8.82
C ILE A 59 -5.11 -11.25 10.33
N SER A 60 -5.57 -10.17 10.95
CA SER A 60 -5.41 -10.02 12.40
C SER A 60 -6.15 -11.12 13.15
N THR A 61 -7.32 -11.49 12.66
CA THR A 61 -8.13 -12.50 13.29
C THR A 61 -7.48 -13.87 13.22
N ARG A 62 -6.75 -14.15 12.16
CA ARG A 62 -6.14 -15.44 11.95
C ARG A 62 -4.73 -15.55 12.49
N LYS A 63 -4.34 -14.59 13.33
CA LYS A 63 -3.02 -14.59 13.95
C LYS A 63 -1.88 -14.54 12.96
N GLY A 64 -2.15 -14.01 11.76
CA GLY A 64 -1.10 -13.80 10.81
C GLY A 64 -0.40 -12.50 11.10
N LYS A 65 0.87 -12.41 10.74
CA LYS A 65 1.63 -11.18 10.91
C LYS A 65 1.79 -10.52 9.55
N LEU A 66 1.19 -9.34 9.41
CA LEU A 66 1.32 -8.57 8.18
C LEU A 66 2.71 -7.96 8.15
N SER A 67 3.56 -8.48 7.28
CA SER A 67 4.97 -8.15 7.25
C SER A 67 5.36 -7.22 6.13
N TYR A 68 4.49 -7.03 5.15
CA TYR A 68 4.77 -6.17 4.01
C TYR A 68 3.44 -5.66 3.47
N LEU A 69 3.39 -4.38 3.13
CA LEU A 69 2.14 -3.78 2.65
C LEU A 69 2.50 -2.66 1.69
N ARG A 70 2.00 -2.73 0.48
CA ARG A 70 2.31 -1.73 -0.52
C ARG A 70 1.08 -1.41 -1.37
N PRO A 71 0.74 -0.13 -1.51
CA PRO A 71 -0.43 0.26 -2.31
C PRO A 71 -0.06 0.46 -3.78
N PHE A 72 -1.06 0.31 -4.63
CA PHE A 72 -0.93 0.60 -6.05
C PHE A 72 -2.20 1.30 -6.50
N GLU A 73 -2.04 2.25 -7.41
CA GLU A 73 -3.21 2.94 -7.93
C GLU A 73 -3.91 2.12 -9.00
N GLU A 74 -3.13 1.34 -9.75
CA GLU A 74 -3.68 0.52 -10.81
C GLU A 74 -3.61 -0.94 -10.45
N PRO A 75 -4.72 -1.68 -10.54
CA PRO A 75 -4.70 -3.11 -10.20
C PRO A 75 -3.70 -3.90 -11.03
N PHE A 76 -3.51 -3.51 -12.29
CA PHE A 76 -2.56 -4.22 -13.13
C PHE A 76 -1.15 -4.16 -12.55
N ASP A 77 -0.77 -2.98 -12.07
CA ASP A 77 0.56 -2.81 -11.48
C ASP A 77 0.70 -3.63 -10.21
N GLY A 78 -0.36 -3.67 -9.41
CA GLY A 78 -0.34 -4.47 -8.19
C GLY A 78 -0.19 -5.94 -8.47
N LEU A 79 -0.94 -6.44 -9.46
CA LEU A 79 -0.84 -7.84 -9.82
C LEU A 79 0.53 -8.17 -10.37
N ALA A 80 1.11 -7.27 -11.17
CA ALA A 80 2.46 -7.50 -11.69
C ALA A 80 3.46 -7.58 -10.54
N HIS A 81 3.30 -6.74 -9.54
CA HIS A 81 4.17 -6.77 -8.38
C HIS A 81 4.01 -8.08 -7.60
N LYS A 82 2.79 -8.54 -7.44
CA LYS A 82 2.55 -9.81 -6.76
C LYS A 82 3.21 -10.94 -7.51
N HIS A 83 3.11 -10.95 -8.83
CA HIS A 83 3.76 -11.97 -9.63
C HIS A 83 5.27 -11.95 -9.45
N LEU A 84 5.83 -10.76 -9.39
CA LEU A 84 7.26 -10.63 -9.14
C LEU A 84 7.63 -11.25 -7.80
N LEU A 85 6.87 -10.93 -6.76
CA LEU A 85 7.15 -11.45 -5.43
C LEU A 85 7.02 -12.97 -5.40
N ASP A 86 6.04 -13.51 -6.11
CA ASP A 86 5.83 -14.96 -6.14
C ASP A 86 7.04 -15.68 -6.74
N SER A 87 7.83 -14.99 -7.55
CA SER A 87 8.99 -15.60 -8.21
C SER A 87 10.27 -15.51 -7.39
N LEU A 88 10.25 -14.79 -6.28
CA LEU A 88 11.46 -14.58 -5.49
C LEU A 88 11.68 -15.69 -4.48
N SER A 89 12.92 -15.90 -4.11
CA SER A 89 13.23 -16.87 -3.06
C SER A 89 12.80 -16.35 -1.71
N LYS A 90 12.66 -17.25 -0.76
CA LYS A 90 12.28 -16.87 0.59
C LYS A 90 13.28 -15.88 1.19
N ASP A 91 14.56 -16.09 0.94
CA ASP A 91 15.58 -15.20 1.48
C ASP A 91 15.45 -13.80 0.91
N THR A 92 15.16 -13.71 -0.38
CA THR A 92 14.97 -12.40 -1.02
C THR A 92 13.72 -11.72 -0.49
N ILE A 93 12.66 -12.48 -0.29
CA ILE A 93 11.43 -11.94 0.29
C ILE A 93 11.71 -11.40 1.69
N ASN A 94 12.44 -12.15 2.51
CA ASN A 94 12.75 -11.70 3.86
C ASN A 94 13.58 -10.42 3.85
N LEU A 95 14.49 -10.30 2.91
CA LEU A 95 15.28 -9.08 2.78
C LEU A 95 14.39 -7.90 2.40
N LEU A 96 13.48 -8.13 1.46
CA LEU A 96 12.55 -7.10 1.02
C LEU A 96 11.67 -6.64 2.18
N VAL A 97 11.18 -7.57 2.98
CA VAL A 97 10.37 -7.26 4.14
C VAL A 97 11.15 -6.37 5.11
N ARG A 98 12.40 -6.73 5.38
CA ARG A 98 13.20 -5.95 6.30
C ARG A 98 13.45 -4.53 5.78
N ARG A 99 13.72 -4.41 4.50
CA ARG A 99 14.03 -3.11 3.91
C ARG A 99 12.83 -2.18 3.87
N ASN A 100 11.63 -2.75 3.87
CA ASN A 100 10.41 -1.96 3.77
C ASN A 100 9.63 -1.91 5.08
N ARG A 101 10.26 -2.30 6.18
CA ARG A 101 9.55 -2.40 7.46
C ARG A 101 8.93 -1.08 7.88
N GLU A 102 9.69 -0.02 7.79
CA GLU A 102 9.21 1.29 8.22
C GLU A 102 8.00 1.74 7.43
N GLN A 103 8.07 1.60 6.11
CA GLN A 103 6.98 1.99 5.25
C GLN A 103 5.74 1.12 5.51
N THR A 104 5.96 -0.16 5.73
CA THR A 104 4.87 -1.07 6.03
C THR A 104 4.15 -0.67 7.32
N GLU A 105 4.91 -0.30 8.36
CA GLU A 105 4.28 0.10 9.60
C GLU A 105 3.46 1.37 9.45
N ILE A 106 3.93 2.30 8.63
CA ILE A 106 3.18 3.52 8.38
C ILE A 106 1.85 3.20 7.72
N TYR A 107 1.84 2.34 6.73
CA TYR A 107 0.59 1.95 6.07
C TYR A 107 -0.32 1.18 7.00
N LYS A 108 0.24 0.34 7.86
CA LYS A 108 -0.57 -0.43 8.79
C LYS A 108 -1.34 0.48 9.74
N GLU A 109 -0.74 1.58 10.14
CA GLU A 109 -1.40 2.50 11.05
C GLU A 109 -2.70 3.05 10.47
N VAL A 110 -2.73 3.23 9.16
CA VAL A 110 -3.93 3.73 8.51
C VAL A 110 -5.10 2.80 8.78
N PHE A 111 -4.87 1.50 8.64
CA PHE A 111 -5.93 0.53 8.85
C PHE A 111 -6.24 0.31 10.32
N GLN A 112 -5.24 0.41 11.17
CA GLN A 112 -5.47 0.26 12.60
C GLN A 112 -6.34 1.38 13.15
N LYS A 113 -6.16 2.59 12.64
CA LYS A 113 -6.91 3.73 13.14
C LYS A 113 -8.37 3.73 12.72
N THR A 114 -8.70 3.00 11.69
CA THR A 114 -10.06 2.97 11.20
C THR A 114 -10.88 1.88 11.86
N GLN A 115 -10.28 1.13 12.73
CA GLN A 115 -10.96 0.10 13.47
C GLN A 115 -11.22 0.57 14.91
#